data_603873ee22f91b4e8302f230c97991c0
#
_entry.id   603873ee22f91b4e8302f230c97991c0
#
_cell.length_a   1.000
_cell.length_b   1.000
_cell.length_c   1.000
_cell.angle_alpha   90.00
_cell.angle_beta   90.00
_cell.angle_gamma   90.00
#
_symmetry.space_group_name_H-M   'P 1'
#
loop_
_entity.id
_entity.type
_entity.pdbx_description
1 polymer ?
#
loop_
_entity_poly.entity_id
_entity_poly.type
_entity_poly.pdbx_seq_one_letter_code
_entity_poly.pdbx_strand_id
1 'polypeptide(L)'
;MGFTEGDGSFIVSTRGNLMFVITQSTVDIQVLHYIEQELGFGRVIKQGHKTSRFIVQDISNLYILIQLFNGNIVFPSKQNSFFQFVSHFNKLSNFPTVATINTLTLPTYYDNWFCGFTDARHRRGCFTCSLLGNSTVYRFRFLLAPVS
;
A
#
# COMPACT_ATOMS: atom_id res chain seq x y z
N MET A 1 2.20 1.74 5.99
CA MET A 1 1.49 0.46 5.96
C MET A 1 0.10 0.61 5.36
N GLY A 2 -0.85 1.27 6.02
CA GLY A 2 -2.24 1.38 5.55
C GLY A 2 -2.39 1.88 4.12
N PHE A 3 -1.61 2.87 3.70
CA PHE A 3 -1.61 3.38 2.33
C PHE A 3 -1.25 2.30 1.29
N THR A 4 -0.26 1.46 1.58
CA THR A 4 0.12 0.32 0.72
C THR A 4 -0.98 -0.73 0.62
N GLU A 5 -1.71 -0.98 1.69
CA GLU A 5 -2.87 -1.88 1.68
C GLU A 5 -3.98 -1.40 0.72
N GLY A 6 -4.12 -0.08 0.59
CA GLY A 6 -5.02 0.52 -0.38
C GLY A 6 -4.52 0.40 -1.81
N ASP A 7 -3.39 0.98 -2.12
CA ASP A 7 -2.92 1.26 -3.49
C ASP A 7 -1.56 0.64 -3.85
N GLY A 8 -0.89 -0.02 -2.89
CA GLY A 8 0.36 -0.73 -3.14
C GLY A 8 0.16 -2.10 -3.79
N SER A 9 1.14 -2.55 -4.54
CA SER A 9 1.13 -3.86 -5.20
C SER A 9 2.51 -4.51 -5.17
N PHE A 10 2.55 -5.78 -4.79
CA PHE A 10 3.71 -6.66 -4.91
C PHE A 10 3.59 -7.42 -6.23
N ILE A 11 4.45 -7.15 -7.16
CA ILE A 11 4.35 -7.66 -8.54
C ILE A 11 5.53 -8.59 -8.83
N VAL A 12 5.19 -9.79 -9.30
CA VAL A 12 6.13 -10.71 -9.93
C VAL A 12 5.81 -10.72 -11.42
N SER A 13 6.73 -10.24 -12.25
CA SER A 13 6.51 -10.23 -13.69
C SER A 13 6.56 -11.65 -14.27
N THR A 14 6.05 -11.85 -15.48
CA THR A 14 6.14 -13.12 -16.21
C THR A 14 7.58 -13.58 -16.44
N ARG A 15 8.54 -12.65 -16.44
CA ARG A 15 9.98 -12.92 -16.55
C ARG A 15 10.66 -13.16 -15.19
N GLY A 16 9.89 -13.19 -14.09
CA GLY A 16 10.42 -13.39 -12.74
C GLY A 16 10.97 -12.13 -12.08
N ASN A 17 10.93 -10.95 -12.72
CA ASN A 17 11.39 -9.72 -12.09
C ASN A 17 10.43 -9.27 -10.99
N LEU A 18 10.98 -8.85 -9.87
CA LEU A 18 10.24 -8.37 -8.72
C LEU A 18 10.12 -6.84 -8.74
N MET A 19 8.95 -6.36 -8.37
CA MET A 19 8.68 -4.93 -8.33
C MET A 19 7.63 -4.61 -7.27
N PHE A 20 7.90 -3.61 -6.45
CA PHE A 20 6.91 -2.99 -5.59
C PHE A 20 6.43 -1.68 -6.21
N VAL A 21 5.13 -1.48 -6.28
CA VAL A 21 4.54 -0.31 -6.95
C VAL A 21 3.41 0.26 -6.11
N ILE A 22 3.38 1.58 -5.98
CA ILE A 22 2.21 2.33 -5.52
C ILE A 22 1.75 3.20 -6.68
N THR A 23 0.47 3.12 -7.05
CA THR A 23 -0.09 3.91 -8.15
C THR A 23 -1.08 4.93 -7.61
N GLN A 24 -0.89 6.20 -8.00
CA GLN A 24 -1.76 7.30 -7.61
C GLN A 24 -2.16 8.18 -8.79
N SER A 25 -3.20 8.98 -8.59
CA SER A 25 -3.52 10.07 -9.50
C SER A 25 -2.34 11.06 -9.56
N THR A 26 -2.04 11.58 -10.75
CA THR A 26 -0.97 12.61 -10.89
C THR A 26 -1.30 13.88 -10.10
N VAL A 27 -2.56 14.14 -9.79
CA VAL A 27 -2.98 15.27 -8.93
C VAL A 27 -2.42 15.09 -7.51
N ASP A 28 -2.31 13.85 -7.03
CA ASP A 28 -1.84 13.50 -5.68
C ASP A 28 -0.38 13.02 -5.66
N ILE A 29 0.40 13.37 -6.68
CA ILE A 29 1.79 12.91 -6.86
C ILE A 29 2.69 13.26 -5.66
N GLN A 30 2.39 14.31 -4.92
CA GLN A 30 3.13 14.72 -3.72
C GLN A 30 3.18 13.60 -2.66
N VAL A 31 2.15 12.77 -2.57
CA VAL A 31 2.12 11.64 -1.64
C VAL A 31 3.19 10.60 -2.02
N LEU A 32 3.38 10.36 -3.32
CA LEU A 32 4.41 9.44 -3.80
C LEU A 32 5.82 9.99 -3.54
N HIS A 33 6.04 11.29 -3.72
CA HIS A 33 7.30 11.94 -3.40
C HIS A 33 7.59 11.95 -1.90
N TYR A 34 6.56 12.12 -1.07
CA TYR A 34 6.70 12.00 0.38
C TYR A 34 7.16 10.57 0.77
N ILE A 35 6.54 9.54 0.18
CA ILE A 35 6.93 8.13 0.42
C ILE A 35 8.38 7.87 -0.05
N GLU A 36 8.77 8.39 -1.21
CA GLU A 36 10.14 8.31 -1.73
C GLU A 36 11.15 8.94 -0.77
N GLN A 37 10.82 10.12 -0.23
CA GLN A 37 11.66 10.83 0.73
C GLN A 37 11.78 10.10 2.06
N GLU A 38 10.67 9.61 2.62
CA GLU A 38 10.65 8.89 3.89
C GLU A 38 11.40 7.54 3.83
N LEU A 39 11.29 6.84 2.71
CA LEU A 39 12.00 5.57 2.51
C LEU A 39 13.47 5.79 2.15
N GLY A 40 13.82 6.91 1.52
CA GLY A 40 15.16 7.20 1.04
C GLY A 40 15.58 6.40 -0.19
N PHE A 41 14.66 5.68 -0.84
CA PHE A 41 14.88 4.89 -2.05
C PHE A 41 13.61 4.76 -2.88
N GLY A 42 13.76 4.18 -4.07
CA GLY A 42 12.69 4.09 -5.06
C GLY A 42 12.72 5.26 -6.02
N ARG A 43 11.71 5.35 -6.86
CA ARG A 43 11.55 6.46 -7.82
C ARG A 43 10.09 6.70 -8.15
N VAL A 44 9.75 7.97 -8.33
CA VAL A 44 8.43 8.38 -8.81
C VAL A 44 8.50 8.61 -10.33
N ILE A 45 7.59 7.99 -11.06
CA ILE A 45 7.46 8.15 -12.51
C ILE A 45 6.02 8.52 -12.87
N LYS A 46 5.85 9.34 -13.89
CA LYS A 46 4.54 9.60 -14.50
C LYS A 46 4.20 8.49 -15.49
N GLN A 47 3.00 7.93 -15.37
CA GLN A 47 2.47 6.96 -16.31
C GLN A 47 1.28 7.58 -17.06
N GLY A 48 1.57 8.21 -18.23
CA GLY A 48 0.57 8.96 -18.98
C GLY A 48 0.17 10.28 -18.29
N HIS A 49 -1.01 10.80 -18.65
CA HIS A 49 -1.45 12.12 -18.18
C HIS A 49 -2.11 12.12 -16.80
N LYS A 50 -2.67 10.99 -16.37
CA LYS A 50 -3.56 10.94 -15.20
C LYS A 50 -3.01 10.16 -14.01
N THR A 51 -1.98 9.34 -14.21
CA THR A 51 -1.44 8.45 -13.18
C THR A 51 0.06 8.61 -13.02
N SER A 52 0.51 8.48 -11.78
CA SER A 52 1.91 8.44 -11.38
C SER A 52 2.16 7.21 -10.51
N ARG A 53 3.37 6.71 -10.53
CA ARG A 53 3.78 5.52 -9.78
C ARG A 53 5.04 5.77 -9.00
N PHE A 54 5.05 5.30 -7.75
CA PHE A 54 6.28 5.04 -7.01
C PHE A 54 6.69 3.60 -7.25
N ILE A 55 7.95 3.35 -7.61
CA ILE A 55 8.45 2.02 -8.00
C ILE A 55 9.74 1.71 -7.28
N VAL A 56 9.84 0.49 -6.76
CA VAL A 56 11.07 -0.10 -6.23
C VAL A 56 11.34 -1.42 -6.96
N GLN A 57 12.53 -1.56 -7.52
CA GLN A 57 12.97 -2.74 -8.30
C GLN A 57 14.32 -3.28 -7.83
N ASP A 58 15.10 -2.46 -7.13
CA ASP A 58 16.39 -2.86 -6.59
C ASP A 58 16.22 -3.92 -5.51
N ILE A 59 16.97 -5.01 -5.62
CA ILE A 59 16.86 -6.19 -4.74
C ILE A 59 17.15 -5.83 -3.27
N SER A 60 18.14 -4.97 -3.02
CA SER A 60 18.50 -4.55 -1.66
C SER A 60 17.34 -3.76 -1.02
N ASN A 61 16.72 -2.85 -1.78
CA ASN A 61 15.60 -2.05 -1.31
C ASN A 61 14.32 -2.89 -1.17
N LEU A 62 14.12 -3.87 -2.05
CA LEU A 62 13.03 -4.83 -1.92
C LEU A 62 13.17 -5.68 -0.65
N TYR A 63 14.41 -6.05 -0.27
CA TYR A 63 14.66 -6.74 0.99
C TYR A 63 14.22 -5.91 2.20
N ILE A 64 14.53 -4.61 2.21
CA ILE A 64 14.07 -3.68 3.27
C ILE A 64 12.55 -3.62 3.33
N LEU A 65 11.89 -3.49 2.17
CA LEU A 65 10.42 -3.48 2.10
C LEU A 65 9.81 -4.79 2.60
N ILE A 66 10.41 -5.93 2.24
CA ILE A 66 9.94 -7.25 2.73
C ILE A 66 10.02 -7.30 4.26
N GLN A 67 11.12 -6.85 4.87
CA GLN A 67 11.23 -6.81 6.33
C GLN A 67 10.18 -5.88 6.97
N LEU A 68 9.91 -4.74 6.33
CA LEU A 68 8.93 -3.76 6.80
C LEU A 68 7.50 -4.32 6.77
N PHE A 69 7.13 -5.05 5.72
CA PHE A 69 5.77 -5.54 5.50
C PHE A 69 5.49 -6.91 6.12
N ASN A 70 6.52 -7.70 6.41
CA ASN A 70 6.38 -9.06 6.92
C ASN A 70 5.71 -9.07 8.31
N GLY A 71 4.55 -9.70 8.42
CA GLY A 71 3.72 -9.72 9.63
C GLY A 71 2.86 -8.48 9.85
N ASN A 72 2.92 -7.47 8.96
CA ASN A 72 2.22 -6.19 9.10
C ASN A 72 1.15 -5.95 8.01
N ILE A 73 0.85 -6.93 7.18
CA ILE A 73 -0.21 -6.84 6.17
C ILE A 73 -1.50 -7.41 6.73
N VAL A 74 -2.58 -6.63 6.69
CA VAL A 74 -3.86 -6.96 7.31
C VAL A 74 -4.78 -7.72 6.34
N PHE A 75 -4.86 -7.27 5.07
CA PHE A 75 -5.79 -7.86 4.12
C PHE A 75 -5.28 -9.20 3.53
N PRO A 76 -6.08 -10.29 3.60
CA PRO A 76 -5.68 -11.60 3.10
C PRO A 76 -5.26 -11.62 1.62
N SER A 77 -5.93 -10.82 0.77
CA SER A 77 -5.58 -10.70 -0.64
C SER A 77 -4.17 -10.12 -0.86
N LYS A 78 -3.81 -9.12 -0.05
CA LYS A 78 -2.46 -8.53 -0.07
C LYS A 78 -1.43 -9.46 0.54
N GLN A 79 -1.76 -10.18 1.61
CA GLN A 79 -0.90 -11.20 2.21
C GLN A 79 -0.52 -12.28 1.19
N ASN A 80 -1.49 -12.81 0.45
CA ASN A 80 -1.24 -13.82 -0.57
C ASN A 80 -0.27 -13.33 -1.65
N SER A 81 -0.48 -12.12 -2.16
CA SER A 81 0.42 -11.49 -3.14
C SER A 81 1.81 -11.27 -2.56
N PHE A 82 1.90 -10.84 -1.30
CA PHE A 82 3.15 -10.65 -0.59
C PHE A 82 3.90 -11.98 -0.38
N PHE A 83 3.22 -13.05 0.01
CA PHE A 83 3.85 -14.36 0.22
C PHE A 83 4.40 -14.94 -1.09
N GLN A 84 3.67 -14.80 -2.19
CA GLN A 84 4.18 -15.16 -3.52
C GLN A 84 5.43 -14.34 -3.88
N PHE A 85 5.39 -13.03 -3.61
CA PHE A 85 6.51 -12.14 -3.85
C PHE A 85 7.75 -12.55 -3.05
N VAL A 86 7.62 -12.81 -1.74
CA VAL A 86 8.71 -13.28 -0.87
C VAL A 86 9.25 -14.63 -1.34
N SER A 87 8.39 -15.56 -1.74
CA SER A 87 8.81 -16.84 -2.28
C SER A 87 9.70 -16.69 -3.53
N HIS A 88 9.34 -15.78 -4.44
CA HIS A 88 10.17 -15.47 -5.62
C HIS A 88 11.46 -14.74 -5.23
N PHE A 89 11.38 -13.81 -4.29
CA PHE A 89 12.56 -13.10 -3.77
C PHE A 89 13.59 -14.08 -3.21
N ASN A 90 13.17 -15.04 -2.40
CA ASN A 90 14.04 -16.04 -1.81
C ASN A 90 14.74 -16.95 -2.85
N LYS A 91 14.11 -17.11 -4.04
CA LYS A 91 14.71 -17.89 -5.14
C LYS A 91 15.73 -17.11 -5.96
N LEU A 92 15.55 -15.79 -6.05
CA LEU A 92 16.34 -14.94 -6.95
C LEU A 92 17.46 -14.19 -6.25
N SER A 93 17.37 -13.97 -4.95
CA SER A 93 18.29 -13.14 -4.21
C SER A 93 19.35 -13.97 -3.48
N ASN A 94 20.54 -13.38 -3.34
CA ASN A 94 21.62 -13.89 -2.47
C ASN A 94 21.46 -13.40 -1.02
N PHE A 95 20.34 -12.78 -0.69
CA PHE A 95 20.02 -12.35 0.67
C PHE A 95 19.60 -13.56 1.54
N PRO A 96 19.68 -13.44 2.88
CA PRO A 96 19.15 -14.46 3.76
C PRO A 96 17.68 -14.77 3.46
N THR A 97 17.33 -16.04 3.49
CA THR A 97 15.94 -16.48 3.27
C THR A 97 15.01 -15.84 4.29
N VAL A 98 13.96 -15.20 3.81
CA VAL A 98 12.94 -14.59 4.65
C VAL A 98 11.80 -15.57 4.87
N ALA A 99 11.56 -15.94 6.13
CA ALA A 99 10.36 -16.68 6.51
C ALA A 99 9.16 -15.71 6.60
N THR A 100 8.05 -16.07 5.98
CA THR A 100 6.82 -15.26 6.05
C THR A 100 6.14 -15.41 7.40
N ILE A 101 5.77 -14.29 8.00
CA ILE A 101 5.04 -14.24 9.27
C ILE A 101 3.55 -14.19 8.96
N ASN A 102 2.82 -15.21 9.41
CA ASN A 102 1.37 -15.33 9.18
C ASN A 102 0.54 -14.92 10.41
N THR A 103 1.11 -14.16 11.33
CA THR A 103 0.37 -13.59 12.46
C THR A 103 -0.34 -12.32 12.02
N LEU A 104 -1.65 -12.26 12.28
CA LEU A 104 -2.45 -11.09 11.99
C LEU A 104 -2.20 -10.01 13.06
N THR A 105 -1.47 -8.97 12.70
CA THR A 105 -1.39 -7.76 13.52
C THR A 105 -2.57 -6.86 13.16
N LEU A 106 -3.56 -6.79 14.05
CA LEU A 106 -4.72 -5.92 13.83
C LEU A 106 -4.33 -4.46 14.08
N PRO A 107 -4.75 -3.54 13.18
CA PRO A 107 -4.58 -2.10 13.40
C PRO A 107 -5.32 -1.66 14.66
N THR A 108 -4.77 -0.67 15.33
CA THR A 108 -5.35 -0.04 16.52
C THR A 108 -5.68 1.43 16.25
N TYR A 109 -6.43 2.07 17.14
CA TYR A 109 -6.68 3.51 17.03
C TYR A 109 -5.43 4.37 17.30
N TYR A 110 -4.36 3.78 17.82
CA TYR A 110 -3.12 4.48 18.19
C TYR A 110 -2.08 4.44 17.06
N ASP A 111 -2.30 3.63 16.03
CA ASP A 111 -1.44 3.62 14.84
C ASP A 111 -2.08 4.38 13.67
N ASN A 112 -1.25 4.81 12.73
CA ASN A 112 -1.70 5.59 11.57
C ASN A 112 -2.15 4.69 10.40
N TRP A 113 -2.39 3.39 10.63
CA TRP A 113 -2.76 2.47 9.55
C TRP A 113 -4.06 2.89 8.86
N PHE A 114 -5.09 3.19 9.67
CA PHE A 114 -6.42 3.54 9.16
C PHE A 114 -6.42 4.85 8.39
N CYS A 115 -5.66 5.85 8.86
CA CYS A 115 -5.49 7.11 8.12
C CYS A 115 -4.85 6.87 6.75
N GLY A 116 -3.72 6.16 6.71
CA GLY A 116 -3.06 5.85 5.45
C GLY A 116 -3.90 5.01 4.50
N PHE A 117 -4.68 4.05 5.01
CA PHE A 117 -5.60 3.26 4.20
C PHE A 117 -6.74 4.11 3.61
N THR A 118 -7.28 5.03 4.39
CA THR A 118 -8.34 5.94 3.94
C THR A 118 -7.84 6.89 2.87
N ASP A 119 -6.64 7.45 3.05
CA ASP A 119 -6.00 8.36 2.08
C ASP A 119 -5.73 7.66 0.74
N ALA A 120 -5.26 6.41 0.76
CA ALA A 120 -5.08 5.62 -0.44
C ALA A 120 -6.39 5.41 -1.21
N ARG A 121 -7.48 5.19 -0.48
CA ARG A 121 -8.80 4.88 -1.02
C ARG A 121 -9.66 6.12 -1.31
N HIS A 122 -9.07 7.30 -1.42
CA HIS A 122 -9.78 8.58 -1.62
C HIS A 122 -10.86 8.56 -2.72
N ARG A 123 -10.73 7.71 -3.73
CA ARG A 123 -11.76 7.52 -4.78
C ARG A 123 -12.74 6.38 -4.52
N ARG A 124 -12.50 5.51 -3.54
CA ARG A 124 -13.30 4.29 -3.27
C ARG A 124 -13.79 4.18 -1.83
N GLY A 125 -13.33 5.05 -0.96
CA GLY A 125 -13.82 5.22 0.39
C GLY A 125 -13.91 6.69 0.70
N CYS A 126 -14.97 7.13 1.31
CA CYS A 126 -15.07 8.51 1.76
C CYS A 126 -15.69 8.58 3.15
N PHE A 127 -15.16 9.52 3.92
CA PHE A 127 -15.85 10.01 5.10
C PHE A 127 -16.84 11.08 4.66
N THR A 128 -18.10 10.88 4.95
CA THR A 128 -19.10 11.91 4.77
C THR A 128 -19.58 12.39 6.13
N CYS A 129 -19.58 13.71 6.30
CA CYS A 129 -20.21 14.38 7.41
C CYS A 129 -21.43 15.13 6.84
N SER A 130 -22.62 14.80 7.27
CA SER A 130 -23.83 15.49 6.86
C SER A 130 -24.66 15.94 8.04
N LEU A 131 -25.19 17.17 7.97
CA LEU A 131 -26.18 17.65 8.93
C LEU A 131 -27.50 16.97 8.66
N LEU A 132 -28.14 16.42 9.68
CA LEU A 132 -29.44 15.75 9.57
C LEU A 132 -30.57 16.79 9.59
N GLY A 133 -31.06 17.17 8.39
CA GLY A 133 -32.25 18.02 8.25
C GLY A 133 -32.28 19.23 9.19
N ASN A 134 -33.39 19.44 9.89
CA ASN A 134 -33.56 20.53 10.85
C ASN A 134 -32.96 20.25 12.25
N SER A 135 -31.97 19.38 12.36
CA SER A 135 -31.37 19.02 13.62
C SER A 135 -29.95 19.56 13.76
N THR A 136 -29.46 19.69 14.98
CA THR A 136 -28.08 20.01 15.31
C THR A 136 -27.18 18.77 15.31
N VAL A 137 -27.68 17.63 14.81
CA VAL A 137 -27.02 16.34 14.85
C VAL A 137 -26.27 16.08 13.54
N TYR A 138 -24.99 15.80 13.62
CA TYR A 138 -24.16 15.39 12.50
C TYR A 138 -24.19 13.87 12.35
N ARG A 139 -24.29 13.41 11.11
CA ARG A 139 -24.12 12.00 10.75
C ARG A 139 -22.76 11.83 10.09
N PHE A 140 -21.94 10.99 10.68
CA PHE A 140 -20.67 10.55 10.08
C PHE A 140 -20.87 9.18 9.42
N ARG A 141 -20.44 9.04 8.17
CA ARG A 141 -20.46 7.76 7.46
C ARG A 141 -19.08 7.53 6.84
N PHE A 142 -18.60 6.31 7.02
CA PHE A 142 -17.48 5.80 6.26
C PHE A 142 -18.02 4.83 5.22
N LEU A 143 -17.85 5.15 3.94
CA LEU A 143 -18.31 4.36 2.82
C LEU A 143 -17.09 3.69 2.18
N LEU A 144 -17.07 2.36 2.16
CA LEU A 144 -16.15 1.58 1.36
C LEU A 144 -16.88 1.13 0.11
N ALA A 145 -16.45 1.61 -1.06
CA ALA A 145 -16.96 1.07 -2.31
C ALA A 145 -16.41 -0.34 -2.52
N PRO A 146 -17.26 -1.33 -2.83
CA PRO A 146 -16.77 -2.66 -3.16
C PRO A 146 -15.88 -2.61 -4.40
N VAL A 147 -14.84 -3.43 -4.39
CA VAL A 147 -13.99 -3.64 -5.56
C VAL A 147 -14.79 -4.55 -6.50
N SER A 148 -15.27 -3.99 -7.61
CA SER A 148 -15.80 -4.77 -8.73
C SER A 148 -14.67 -5.39 -9.54
#